data_f2ca8c05a8e426fe11c2cfa461e78a91
#
_entry.id   f2ca8c05a8e426fe11c2cfa461e78a91
#
_cell.length_a   1.000
_cell.length_b   1.000
_cell.length_c   1.000
_cell.angle_alpha   90.00
_cell.angle_beta   90.00
_cell.angle_gamma   90.00
#
_symmetry.space_group_name_H-M   'P 1'
#
loop_
_entity.id
_entity.type
_entity.pdbx_description
1 polymer ?
#
loop_
_entity_poly.entity_id
_entity_poly.type
_entity_poly.pdbx_seq_one_letter_code
_entity_poly.pdbx_strand_id
1 'polypeptide(L)'
;MGAQLIREAAVRTNDEAGDGTTTATLLADAIVTEGMRNIAAGSDALGIRRGVQKAVDAVVKTIRENAVEVSTTEQIANVGTISAGDPVIGNCIAEAMDLVGRDGAISVEESQTFGIDLAHVEGMQYTRGYISPYMATDMEKMEAVLEDPFILLTDQKISSIQEMVGLLEQVMKTGRPLFIVA
;
A
#
# COMPACT_ATOMS: atom_id res chain seq x y z
N MET A 1 -6.56 -13.61 -23.65
CA MET A 1 -6.86 -12.17 -23.75
C MET A 1 -8.01 -11.74 -22.83
N GLY A 2 -9.24 -12.28 -22.92
CA GLY A 2 -10.37 -11.85 -22.06
C GLY A 2 -10.09 -11.97 -20.55
N ALA A 3 -9.58 -13.11 -20.10
CA ALA A 3 -9.21 -13.31 -18.69
C ALA A 3 -8.15 -12.31 -18.18
N GLN A 4 -7.24 -11.85 -19.04
CA GLN A 4 -6.24 -10.85 -18.68
C GLN A 4 -6.85 -9.46 -18.46
N LEU A 5 -7.86 -9.09 -19.22
CA LEU A 5 -8.56 -7.81 -19.04
C LEU A 5 -9.34 -7.78 -17.71
N ILE A 6 -10.02 -8.88 -17.38
CA ILE A 6 -10.71 -8.98 -16.09
C ILE A 6 -9.72 -9.02 -14.92
N ARG A 7 -8.59 -9.74 -15.08
CA ARG A 7 -7.51 -9.75 -14.10
C ARG A 7 -6.97 -8.36 -13.80
N GLU A 8 -6.90 -7.47 -14.78
CA GLU A 8 -6.43 -6.10 -14.56
C GLU A 8 -7.29 -5.34 -13.54
N ALA A 9 -8.60 -5.53 -13.55
CA ALA A 9 -9.50 -4.94 -12.55
C ALA A 9 -9.17 -5.44 -11.14
N ALA A 10 -8.92 -6.75 -10.97
CA ALA A 10 -8.52 -7.34 -9.71
C ALA A 10 -7.15 -6.82 -9.22
N VAL A 11 -6.16 -6.75 -10.12
CA VAL A 11 -4.81 -6.26 -9.78
C VAL A 11 -4.87 -4.81 -9.32
N ARG A 12 -5.53 -3.92 -10.04
CA ARG A 12 -5.68 -2.51 -9.64
C ARG A 12 -6.38 -2.36 -8.29
N THR A 13 -7.42 -3.16 -8.05
CA THR A 13 -8.11 -3.14 -6.75
C THR A 13 -7.19 -3.59 -5.62
N ASN A 14 -6.38 -4.63 -5.86
CA ASN A 14 -5.39 -5.09 -4.89
C ASN A 14 -4.31 -4.03 -4.61
N ASP A 15 -3.81 -3.37 -5.64
CA ASP A 15 -2.75 -2.36 -5.52
C ASP A 15 -3.23 -1.11 -4.74
N GLU A 16 -4.51 -0.76 -4.86
CA GLU A 16 -5.07 0.41 -4.18
C GLU A 16 -5.65 0.11 -2.78
N ALA A 17 -6.29 -1.05 -2.61
CA ALA A 17 -7.06 -1.36 -1.39
C ALA A 17 -6.57 -2.61 -0.64
N GLY A 18 -5.75 -3.46 -1.25
CA GLY A 18 -5.32 -4.74 -0.67
C GLY A 18 -6.43 -5.78 -0.51
N ASP A 19 -7.67 -5.45 -0.85
CA ASP A 19 -8.85 -6.29 -0.68
C ASP A 19 -9.88 -6.05 -1.79
N GLY A 20 -10.94 -6.87 -1.86
CA GLY A 20 -12.05 -6.68 -2.79
C GLY A 20 -11.81 -7.18 -4.21
N THR A 21 -10.76 -7.96 -4.46
CA THR A 21 -10.39 -8.46 -5.79
C THR A 21 -11.47 -9.33 -6.43
N THR A 22 -12.12 -10.18 -5.64
CA THR A 22 -13.23 -11.03 -6.10
C THR A 22 -14.45 -10.19 -6.46
N THR A 23 -14.81 -9.22 -5.64
CA THR A 23 -15.92 -8.29 -5.89
C THR A 23 -15.68 -7.48 -7.16
N ALA A 24 -14.48 -6.95 -7.35
CA ALA A 24 -14.08 -6.20 -8.55
C ALA A 24 -14.20 -7.07 -9.81
N THR A 25 -13.77 -8.33 -9.73
CA THR A 25 -13.88 -9.30 -10.83
C THR A 25 -15.33 -9.57 -11.19
N LEU A 26 -16.18 -9.81 -10.19
CA LEU A 26 -17.62 -10.05 -10.39
C LEU A 26 -18.33 -8.84 -11.00
N LEU A 27 -18.02 -7.63 -10.51
CA LEU A 27 -18.59 -6.40 -11.07
C LEU A 27 -18.13 -6.16 -12.51
N ALA A 28 -16.86 -6.42 -12.82
CA ALA A 28 -16.33 -6.31 -14.17
C ALA A 28 -17.06 -7.27 -15.14
N ASP A 29 -17.26 -8.53 -14.73
CA ASP A 29 -18.01 -9.51 -15.52
C ASP A 29 -19.46 -9.07 -15.75
N ALA A 30 -20.15 -8.64 -14.71
CA ALA A 30 -21.54 -8.18 -14.80
C ALA A 30 -21.68 -6.97 -15.75
N ILE A 31 -20.80 -5.98 -15.64
CA ILE A 31 -20.80 -4.77 -16.48
C ILE A 31 -20.54 -5.15 -17.94
N VAL A 32 -19.55 -6.01 -18.21
CA VAL A 32 -19.21 -6.46 -19.57
C VAL A 32 -20.37 -7.26 -20.16
N THR A 33 -20.93 -8.20 -19.43
CA THR A 33 -22.03 -9.05 -19.90
C THR A 33 -23.26 -8.22 -20.28
N GLU A 34 -23.68 -7.29 -19.40
CA GLU A 34 -24.83 -6.41 -19.72
C GLU A 34 -24.50 -5.39 -20.81
N GLY A 35 -23.30 -4.87 -20.85
CA GLY A 35 -22.83 -3.99 -21.91
C GLY A 35 -22.88 -4.69 -23.29
N MET A 36 -22.36 -5.90 -23.39
CA MET A 36 -22.37 -6.71 -24.61
C MET A 36 -23.80 -7.07 -25.07
N ARG A 37 -24.70 -7.38 -24.15
CA ARG A 37 -26.10 -7.63 -24.44
C ARG A 37 -26.76 -6.41 -25.07
N ASN A 38 -26.51 -5.22 -24.54
CA ASN A 38 -27.04 -3.97 -25.08
C ASN A 38 -26.44 -3.62 -26.45
N ILE A 39 -25.15 -3.86 -26.66
CA ILE A 39 -24.49 -3.67 -27.97
C ILE A 39 -25.10 -4.62 -29.02
N ALA A 40 -25.29 -5.88 -28.67
CA ALA A 40 -25.94 -6.85 -29.56
C ALA A 40 -27.39 -6.46 -29.91
N ALA A 41 -28.06 -5.74 -29.02
CA ALA A 41 -29.40 -5.17 -29.28
C ALA A 41 -29.38 -3.87 -30.10
N GLY A 42 -28.20 -3.40 -30.56
CA GLY A 42 -28.05 -2.23 -31.43
C GLY A 42 -27.71 -0.91 -30.71
N SER A 43 -27.40 -0.95 -29.41
CA SER A 43 -26.99 0.25 -28.68
C SER A 43 -25.58 0.70 -29.06
N ASP A 44 -25.36 2.03 -29.06
CA ASP A 44 -24.03 2.61 -29.29
C ASP A 44 -23.04 2.30 -28.14
N ALA A 45 -21.92 1.67 -28.47
CA ALA A 45 -20.91 1.28 -27.50
C ALA A 45 -20.30 2.49 -26.74
N LEU A 46 -20.11 3.63 -27.42
CA LEU A 46 -19.61 4.84 -26.78
C LEU A 46 -20.67 5.46 -25.85
N GLY A 47 -21.93 5.34 -26.21
CA GLY A 47 -23.07 5.72 -25.36
C GLY A 47 -23.12 4.91 -24.09
N ILE A 48 -22.96 3.56 -24.18
CA ILE A 48 -22.89 2.67 -23.02
C ILE A 48 -21.71 3.05 -22.12
N ARG A 49 -20.52 3.25 -22.68
CA ARG A 49 -19.33 3.68 -21.91
C ARG A 49 -19.59 4.97 -21.11
N ARG A 50 -20.19 5.98 -21.75
CA ARG A 50 -20.56 7.23 -21.06
C ARG A 50 -21.60 7.00 -19.96
N GLY A 51 -22.54 6.10 -20.18
CA GLY A 51 -23.55 5.71 -19.17
C GLY A 51 -22.92 5.02 -17.97
N VAL A 52 -22.03 4.07 -18.20
CA VAL A 52 -21.28 3.37 -17.14
C VAL A 52 -20.46 4.38 -16.31
N GLN A 53 -19.75 5.31 -16.95
CA GLN A 53 -18.98 6.31 -16.23
C GLN A 53 -19.86 7.18 -15.31
N LYS A 54 -20.99 7.66 -15.81
CA LYS A 54 -21.96 8.43 -14.99
C LYS A 54 -22.50 7.61 -13.81
N ALA A 55 -22.78 6.33 -14.04
CA ALA A 55 -23.25 5.43 -12.98
C ALA A 55 -22.17 5.23 -11.91
N VAL A 56 -20.91 5.00 -12.31
CA VAL A 56 -19.76 4.89 -11.39
C VAL A 56 -19.61 6.14 -10.55
N ASP A 57 -19.62 7.32 -11.17
CA ASP A 57 -19.48 8.61 -10.45
C ASP A 57 -20.59 8.78 -9.40
N ALA A 58 -21.83 8.43 -9.74
CA ALA A 58 -22.96 8.50 -8.81
C ALA A 58 -22.83 7.50 -7.66
N VAL A 59 -22.46 6.25 -7.96
CA VAL A 59 -22.28 5.19 -6.96
C VAL A 59 -21.13 5.53 -6.01
N VAL A 60 -19.99 5.96 -6.54
CA VAL A 60 -18.83 6.36 -5.72
C VAL A 60 -19.19 7.51 -4.78
N LYS A 61 -19.93 8.51 -5.28
CA LYS A 61 -20.42 9.61 -4.45
C LYS A 61 -21.30 9.09 -3.31
N THR A 62 -22.27 8.24 -3.60
CA THR A 62 -23.18 7.67 -2.60
C THR A 62 -22.44 6.81 -1.57
N ILE A 63 -21.45 6.01 -2.00
CA ILE A 63 -20.62 5.22 -1.09
C ILE A 63 -19.87 6.14 -0.13
N ARG A 64 -19.26 7.22 -0.62
CA ARG A 64 -18.55 8.18 0.24
C ARG A 64 -19.46 8.90 1.23
N GLU A 65 -20.68 9.25 0.80
CA GLU A 65 -21.67 9.90 1.67
C GLU A 65 -22.18 8.97 2.79
N ASN A 66 -22.20 7.66 2.55
CA ASN A 66 -22.63 6.65 3.53
C ASN A 66 -21.47 6.01 4.30
N ALA A 67 -20.22 6.37 4.00
CA ALA A 67 -19.07 5.83 4.68
C ALA A 67 -19.03 6.30 6.14
N VAL A 68 -18.73 5.37 7.04
CA VAL A 68 -18.56 5.64 8.47
C VAL A 68 -17.05 5.59 8.76
N GLU A 69 -16.55 6.62 9.45
CA GLU A 69 -15.14 6.66 9.83
C GLU A 69 -14.84 5.60 10.89
N VAL A 70 -13.80 4.79 10.63
CA VAL A 70 -13.29 3.79 11.57
C VAL A 70 -12.37 4.50 12.56
N SER A 71 -12.75 4.54 13.83
CA SER A 71 -12.04 5.29 14.86
C SER A 71 -11.67 4.49 16.10
N THR A 72 -12.35 3.37 16.36
CA THR A 72 -12.10 2.55 17.55
C THR A 72 -11.38 1.27 17.21
N THR A 73 -10.60 0.73 18.18
CA THR A 73 -9.91 -0.56 18.07
C THR A 73 -10.83 -1.70 17.69
N GLU A 74 -12.06 -1.72 18.26
CA GLU A 74 -13.06 -2.72 17.91
C GLU A 74 -13.50 -2.62 16.44
N GLN A 75 -13.69 -1.42 15.93
CA GLN A 75 -14.01 -1.22 14.51
C GLN A 75 -12.86 -1.65 13.59
N ILE A 76 -11.62 -1.38 13.99
CA ILE A 76 -10.41 -1.84 13.27
C ILE A 76 -10.36 -3.38 13.25
N ALA A 77 -10.58 -4.02 14.41
CA ALA A 77 -10.66 -5.48 14.52
C ALA A 77 -11.73 -6.08 13.61
N ASN A 78 -12.91 -5.45 13.55
CA ASN A 78 -14.00 -5.89 12.68
C ASN A 78 -13.65 -5.79 11.20
N VAL A 79 -13.02 -4.69 10.76
CA VAL A 79 -12.54 -4.53 9.38
C VAL A 79 -11.48 -5.57 9.05
N GLY A 80 -10.49 -5.76 9.93
CA GLY A 80 -9.46 -6.78 9.77
C GLY A 80 -10.04 -8.20 9.71
N THR A 81 -11.03 -8.49 10.55
CA THR A 81 -11.74 -9.78 10.56
C THR A 81 -12.48 -10.04 9.26
N ILE A 82 -13.15 -9.04 8.71
CA ILE A 82 -13.88 -9.17 7.43
C ILE A 82 -12.90 -9.44 6.29
N SER A 83 -11.80 -8.70 6.24
CA SER A 83 -10.79 -8.83 5.19
C SER A 83 -10.03 -10.16 5.25
N ALA A 84 -9.61 -10.57 6.45
CA ALA A 84 -8.87 -11.82 6.65
C ALA A 84 -9.77 -13.07 6.70
N GLY A 85 -11.06 -12.91 6.98
CA GLY A 85 -11.98 -14.02 7.23
C GLY A 85 -11.75 -14.72 8.58
N ASP A 86 -10.91 -14.14 9.46
CA ASP A 86 -10.53 -14.72 10.75
C ASP A 86 -10.48 -13.65 11.85
N PRO A 87 -11.25 -13.78 12.93
CA PRO A 87 -11.26 -12.82 14.03
C PRO A 87 -9.93 -12.77 14.80
N VAL A 88 -9.15 -13.85 14.81
CA VAL A 88 -7.84 -13.87 15.48
C VAL A 88 -6.89 -12.92 14.76
N ILE A 89 -6.86 -12.96 13.44
CA ILE A 89 -6.06 -12.03 12.62
C ILE A 89 -6.56 -10.60 12.79
N GLY A 90 -7.88 -10.39 12.74
CA GLY A 90 -8.48 -9.06 12.92
C GLY A 90 -8.12 -8.41 14.26
N ASN A 91 -8.17 -9.17 15.34
CA ASN A 91 -7.76 -8.69 16.66
C ASN A 91 -6.25 -8.40 16.74
N CYS A 92 -5.42 -9.25 16.16
CA CYS A 92 -3.97 -9.05 16.13
C CYS A 92 -3.59 -7.76 15.36
N ILE A 93 -4.26 -7.49 14.23
CA ILE A 93 -4.07 -6.25 13.46
C ILE A 93 -4.50 -5.03 14.29
N ALA A 94 -5.62 -5.12 14.99
CA ALA A 94 -6.09 -4.02 15.85
C ALA A 94 -5.12 -3.74 17.00
N GLU A 95 -4.56 -4.76 17.63
CA GLU A 95 -3.53 -4.65 18.66
C GLU A 95 -2.25 -4.04 18.09
N ALA A 96 -1.82 -4.46 16.89
CA ALA A 96 -0.68 -3.87 16.20
C ALA A 96 -0.89 -2.38 15.94
N MET A 97 -2.09 -1.98 15.47
CA MET A 97 -2.41 -0.57 15.24
C MET A 97 -2.45 0.27 16.51
N ASP A 98 -2.87 -0.30 17.62
CA ASP A 98 -2.83 0.39 18.92
C ASP A 98 -1.37 0.63 19.39
N LEU A 99 -0.44 -0.27 19.05
CA LEU A 99 0.98 -0.13 19.38
C LEU A 99 1.69 0.90 18.50
N VAL A 100 1.45 0.88 17.18
CA VAL A 100 2.19 1.72 16.22
C VAL A 100 1.47 3.02 15.86
N GLY A 101 0.20 3.13 16.20
CA GLY A 101 -0.66 4.26 15.83
C GLY A 101 -1.18 4.16 14.39
N ARG A 102 -2.07 5.08 14.01
CA ARG A 102 -2.76 5.07 12.71
C ARG A 102 -1.84 5.22 11.50
N ASP A 103 -0.74 5.93 11.67
CA ASP A 103 0.24 6.19 10.61
C ASP A 103 1.41 5.21 10.65
N GLY A 104 1.38 4.24 11.58
CA GLY A 104 2.40 3.22 11.72
C GLY A 104 2.36 2.18 10.60
N ALA A 105 3.53 1.68 10.21
CA ALA A 105 3.63 0.61 9.23
C ALA A 105 3.40 -0.75 9.88
N ILE A 106 2.50 -1.55 9.30
CA ILE A 106 2.27 -2.94 9.66
C ILE A 106 2.65 -3.80 8.45
N SER A 107 3.57 -4.74 8.66
CA SER A 107 3.92 -5.76 7.67
C SER A 107 3.49 -7.15 8.14
N VAL A 108 3.14 -8.00 7.19
CA VAL A 108 2.76 -9.40 7.45
C VAL A 108 3.80 -10.29 6.78
N GLU A 109 4.40 -11.18 7.57
CA GLU A 109 5.44 -12.10 7.12
C GLU A 109 5.08 -13.53 7.56
N GLU A 110 5.65 -14.53 6.88
CA GLU A 110 5.51 -15.93 7.29
C GLU A 110 6.28 -16.17 8.57
N SER A 111 5.59 -16.67 9.60
CA SER A 111 6.22 -17.06 10.85
C SER A 111 6.98 -18.38 10.71
N GLN A 112 8.09 -18.51 11.44
CA GLN A 112 8.82 -19.78 11.60
C GLN A 112 8.21 -20.67 12.69
N THR A 113 7.22 -20.17 13.43
CA THR A 113 6.52 -20.84 14.52
C THR A 113 5.07 -21.12 14.16
N PHE A 114 4.41 -21.98 14.95
CA PHE A 114 2.98 -22.22 14.80
C PHE A 114 2.17 -21.10 15.47
N GLY A 115 1.20 -20.55 14.74
CA GLY A 115 0.31 -19.51 15.23
C GLY A 115 0.63 -18.13 14.66
N ILE A 116 0.04 -17.10 15.28
CA ILE A 116 0.24 -15.69 14.90
C ILE A 116 1.04 -15.05 16.02
N ASP A 117 2.19 -14.49 15.67
CA ASP A 117 3.03 -13.73 16.59
C ASP A 117 3.03 -12.25 16.19
N LEU A 118 2.90 -11.36 17.16
CA LEU A 118 3.02 -9.93 16.98
C LEU A 118 4.40 -9.45 17.47
N ALA A 119 5.22 -8.97 16.56
CA ALA A 119 6.51 -8.37 16.89
C ALA A 119 6.43 -6.85 16.67
N HIS A 120 6.75 -6.09 17.71
CA HIS A 120 6.88 -4.63 17.62
C HIS A 120 8.35 -4.24 17.51
N VAL A 121 8.68 -3.45 16.50
CA VAL A 121 10.03 -2.92 16.25
C VAL A 121 9.95 -1.41 16.25
N GLU A 122 10.82 -0.76 17.04
CA GLU A 122 10.95 0.69 16.97
C GLU A 122 11.71 1.07 15.69
N GLY A 123 11.00 1.69 14.75
CA GLY A 123 11.55 2.05 13.45
C GLY A 123 10.72 1.52 12.29
N MET A 124 11.36 1.29 11.14
CA MET A 124 10.72 0.75 9.94
C MET A 124 11.51 -0.45 9.43
N GLN A 125 10.80 -1.50 9.05
CA GLN A 125 11.39 -2.66 8.38
C GLN A 125 11.16 -2.56 6.88
N TYR A 126 12.24 -2.73 6.10
CA TYR A 126 12.19 -2.74 4.64
C TYR A 126 12.50 -4.14 4.13
N THR A 127 11.75 -4.59 3.11
CA THR A 127 11.97 -5.89 2.45
C THR A 127 13.26 -5.94 1.66
N ARG A 128 13.84 -4.79 1.31
CA ARG A 128 15.14 -4.67 0.65
C ARG A 128 16.11 -4.01 1.60
N GLY A 129 17.23 -4.68 1.86
CA GLY A 129 18.32 -4.16 2.69
C GLY A 129 19.22 -3.18 1.93
N TYR A 130 20.48 -3.09 2.35
CA TYR A 130 21.47 -2.22 1.73
C TYR A 130 21.63 -2.48 0.22
N ILE A 131 21.74 -1.42 -0.56
CA ILE A 131 22.10 -1.52 -1.99
C ILE A 131 23.49 -2.13 -2.17
N SER A 132 24.38 -1.87 -1.21
CA SER A 132 25.72 -2.44 -1.17
C SER A 132 26.14 -2.75 0.28
N PRO A 133 26.82 -3.88 0.53
CA PRO A 133 27.34 -4.21 1.86
C PRO A 133 28.30 -3.12 2.41
N TYR A 134 28.94 -2.36 1.54
CA TYR A 134 29.82 -1.24 1.95
C TYR A 134 29.09 -0.04 2.56
N MET A 135 27.76 -0.05 2.59
CA MET A 135 26.97 0.95 3.31
C MET A 135 26.94 0.70 4.82
N ALA A 136 27.27 -0.50 5.26
CA ALA A 136 27.41 -0.80 6.67
C ALA A 136 28.66 -0.11 7.24
N THR A 137 28.53 0.56 8.40
CA THR A 137 29.66 1.14 9.14
C THR A 137 30.37 0.09 9.97
N ASP A 138 29.66 -0.95 10.41
CA ASP A 138 30.18 -2.15 11.05
C ASP A 138 29.88 -3.36 10.16
N MET A 139 30.92 -3.86 9.50
CA MET A 139 30.82 -4.98 8.57
C MET A 139 30.60 -6.34 9.25
N GLU A 140 30.99 -6.48 10.52
CA GLU A 140 30.82 -7.73 11.26
C GLU A 140 29.36 -7.91 11.69
N LYS A 141 28.73 -6.81 12.13
CA LYS A 141 27.32 -6.80 12.52
C LYS A 141 26.37 -6.47 11.38
N MET A 142 26.88 -6.03 10.23
CA MET A 142 26.12 -5.50 9.10
C MET A 142 25.17 -4.37 9.51
N GLU A 143 25.67 -3.48 10.37
CA GLU A 143 24.94 -2.32 10.89
C GLU A 143 25.54 -1.01 10.38
N ALA A 144 24.69 -0.01 10.14
CA ALA A 144 25.09 1.37 9.89
C ALA A 144 24.53 2.26 11.01
N VAL A 145 25.41 2.67 11.92
CA VAL A 145 25.04 3.56 13.03
C VAL A 145 25.45 4.97 12.67
N LEU A 146 24.48 5.88 12.63
CA LEU A 146 24.68 7.30 12.34
C LEU A 146 24.18 8.10 13.54
N GLU A 147 25.06 8.88 14.16
CA GLU A 147 24.70 9.74 15.29
C GLU A 147 24.19 11.10 14.78
N ASP A 148 22.98 11.47 15.18
CA ASP A 148 22.32 12.74 14.83
C ASP A 148 22.38 13.10 13.32
N PRO A 149 21.95 12.18 12.42
CA PRO A 149 22.06 12.39 10.99
C PRO A 149 21.06 13.42 10.47
N PHE A 150 21.41 14.09 9.36
CA PHE A 150 20.40 14.67 8.49
C PHE A 150 19.73 13.57 7.68
N ILE A 151 18.43 13.67 7.46
CA ILE A 151 17.67 12.70 6.69
C ILE A 151 17.13 13.37 5.44
N LEU A 152 17.51 12.84 4.27
CA LEU A 152 16.91 13.21 2.98
C LEU A 152 15.92 12.13 2.57
N LEU A 153 14.66 12.51 2.43
CA LEU A 153 13.60 11.66 1.90
C LEU A 153 13.22 12.15 0.50
N THR A 154 13.27 11.29 -0.48
CA THR A 154 12.85 11.65 -1.86
C THR A 154 12.27 10.42 -2.56
N ASP A 155 11.29 10.65 -3.43
CA ASP A 155 10.73 9.68 -4.37
C ASP A 155 11.43 9.72 -5.74
N GLN A 156 12.37 10.67 -5.91
CA GLN A 156 13.11 10.83 -7.15
C GLN A 156 14.34 9.94 -7.18
N LYS A 157 14.59 9.33 -8.33
CA LYS A 157 15.81 8.58 -8.55
C LYS A 157 17.02 9.52 -8.58
N ILE A 158 17.93 9.36 -7.65
CA ILE A 158 19.20 10.10 -7.63
C ILE A 158 20.19 9.39 -8.56
N SER A 159 20.43 9.98 -9.72
CA SER A 159 21.33 9.40 -10.76
C SER A 159 22.68 10.08 -10.84
N SER A 160 22.82 11.29 -10.28
CA SER A 160 24.04 12.09 -10.38
C SER A 160 24.33 12.80 -9.06
N ILE A 161 25.59 12.77 -8.65
CA ILE A 161 26.06 13.52 -7.49
C ILE A 161 25.90 15.04 -7.70
N GLN A 162 25.93 15.49 -8.94
CA GLN A 162 25.79 16.91 -9.28
C GLN A 162 24.48 17.51 -8.81
N GLU A 163 23.39 16.72 -8.80
CA GLU A 163 22.07 17.14 -8.32
C GLU A 163 22.06 17.42 -6.81
N MET A 164 23.00 16.80 -6.08
CA MET A 164 23.08 16.86 -4.63
C MET A 164 24.19 17.78 -4.11
N VAL A 165 25.05 18.33 -4.97
CA VAL A 165 26.24 19.11 -4.56
C VAL A 165 25.88 20.22 -3.57
N GLY A 166 24.82 20.98 -3.86
CA GLY A 166 24.37 22.07 -2.97
C GLY A 166 23.95 21.61 -1.58
N LEU A 167 23.28 20.45 -1.48
CA LEU A 167 22.90 19.83 -0.20
C LEU A 167 24.15 19.30 0.51
N LEU A 168 25.01 18.58 -0.20
CA LEU A 168 26.21 17.98 0.38
C LEU A 168 27.16 19.06 0.93
N GLU A 169 27.32 20.19 0.26
CA GLU A 169 28.11 21.32 0.75
C GLU A 169 27.57 21.91 2.06
N GLN A 170 26.24 21.96 2.20
CA GLN A 170 25.60 22.42 3.45
C GLN A 170 25.79 21.41 4.58
N VAL A 171 25.60 20.13 4.30
CA VAL A 171 25.80 19.06 5.28
C VAL A 171 27.25 18.98 5.73
N MET A 172 28.20 19.06 4.81
CA MET A 172 29.64 19.04 5.12
C MET A 172 30.08 20.17 6.08
N LYS A 173 29.45 21.34 5.97
CA LYS A 173 29.75 22.48 6.87
C LYS A 173 29.37 22.18 8.33
N THR A 174 28.42 21.27 8.55
CA THR A 174 27.95 20.92 9.89
C THR A 174 28.72 19.77 10.52
N GLY A 175 29.44 18.96 9.71
CA GLY A 175 30.15 17.77 10.14
C GLY A 175 29.25 16.59 10.53
N ARG A 176 27.92 16.71 10.33
CA ARG A 176 26.94 15.65 10.66
C ARG A 176 26.81 14.66 9.50
N PRO A 177 26.50 13.39 9.77
CA PRO A 177 26.23 12.41 8.71
C PRO A 177 24.93 12.72 7.98
N LEU A 178 24.81 12.22 6.75
CA LEU A 178 23.60 12.29 5.92
C LEU A 178 23.09 10.89 5.64
N PHE A 179 21.82 10.66 5.99
CA PHE A 179 21.08 9.44 5.64
C PHE A 179 20.10 9.74 4.51
N ILE A 180 20.17 8.96 3.44
CA ILE A 180 19.38 9.17 2.23
C ILE A 180 18.44 7.99 2.04
N VAL A 181 17.15 8.28 1.88
CA VAL A 181 16.09 7.36 1.49
C VAL A 181 15.53 7.85 0.16
N ALA A 182 15.81 7.08 -0.93
CA ALA A 182 15.49 7.46 -2.30
C ALA A 182 14.92 6.26 -3.09
#